data_3b46f40fb3c2fddb0ffa762f3f533b79
#
_entry.id   3b46f40fb3c2fddb0ffa762f3f533b79
#
_cell.length_a   1.000
_cell.length_b   1.000
_cell.length_c   1.000
_cell.angle_alpha   90.00
_cell.angle_beta   90.00
_cell.angle_gamma   90.00
#
_symmetry.space_group_name_H-M   'P 1'
#
loop_
_entity.id
_entity.type
_entity.pdbx_description
1 polymer ?
#
loop_
_entity_poly.entity_id
_entity_poly.type
_entity_poly.pdbx_seq_one_letter_code
_entity_poly.pdbx_strand_id
1 'polypeptide(L)'
;MKWFVYLLETIDNTLYCGYSNDVEKRVINHNKGRGAKYTKTRLPVRLVYTECFDTKSEAMKREYQIKQLTRQQKLKLIREKK
;
A
#
# COMPACT_ATOMS: atom_id res chain seq x y z
N MET A 1 -6.82 10.86 14.81
CA MET A 1 -6.21 10.69 13.47
C MET A 1 -6.19 9.21 13.11
N LYS A 2 -6.63 8.87 11.91
CA LYS A 2 -6.64 7.49 11.46
C LYS A 2 -5.35 7.12 10.76
N TRP A 3 -5.03 5.83 10.79
CA TRP A 3 -3.89 5.27 10.09
C TRP A 3 -4.37 4.21 9.11
N PHE A 4 -3.65 4.05 8.02
CA PHE A 4 -4.08 3.19 6.92
C PHE A 4 -2.93 2.28 6.49
N VAL A 5 -3.27 1.05 6.15
CA VAL A 5 -2.40 0.19 5.36
C VAL A 5 -2.91 0.26 3.93
N TYR A 6 -2.02 0.29 2.97
CA TYR A 6 -2.41 0.41 1.57
C TYR A 6 -1.56 -0.49 0.69
N LEU A 7 -2.14 -0.87 -0.44
CA LEU A 7 -1.43 -1.56 -1.51
C LEU A 7 -1.44 -0.68 -2.75
N LEU A 8 -0.27 -0.55 -3.37
CA LEU A 8 -0.11 0.15 -4.64
C LEU A 8 0.24 -0.87 -5.71
N GLU A 9 -0.39 -0.73 -6.87
CA GLU A 9 0.01 -1.51 -8.04
C GLU A 9 0.94 -0.65 -8.88
N THR A 10 2.09 -1.22 -9.24
CA THR A 10 3.10 -0.53 -10.03
C THR A 10 2.86 -0.74 -11.54
N ILE A 11 3.61 -0.01 -12.36
CA ILE A 11 3.49 -0.12 -13.83
C ILE A 11 3.76 -1.53 -14.34
N ASP A 12 4.62 -2.28 -13.66
CA ASP A 12 4.95 -3.66 -14.03
C ASP A 12 4.07 -4.70 -13.32
N ASN A 13 2.92 -4.25 -12.77
CA ASN A 13 1.92 -5.10 -12.12
C ASN A 13 2.39 -5.77 -10.82
N THR A 14 3.41 -5.24 -10.17
CA THR A 14 3.78 -5.71 -8.84
C THR A 14 3.01 -4.93 -7.78
N LEU A 15 2.99 -5.43 -6.54
CA LEU A 15 2.24 -4.82 -5.45
C LEU A 15 3.18 -4.37 -4.34
N TYR A 16 3.03 -3.12 -3.93
CA TYR A 16 3.79 -2.53 -2.83
C TYR A 16 2.86 -2.26 -1.66
N CYS A 17 3.26 -2.67 -0.45
CA CYS A 17 2.49 -2.44 0.78
C CYS A 17 3.18 -1.40 1.65
N GLY A 18 2.39 -0.45 2.16
CA GLY A 18 2.89 0.55 3.09
C GLY A 18 1.82 0.96 4.08
N TYR A 19 2.17 1.89 4.98
CA TYR A 19 1.19 2.48 5.89
C TYR A 19 1.40 3.99 5.97
N SER A 20 0.31 4.72 6.26
CA SER A 20 0.37 6.18 6.32
C SER A 20 -0.88 6.72 7.01
N ASN A 21 -0.79 7.92 7.54
CA ASN A 21 -1.95 8.65 8.03
C ASN A 21 -2.57 9.54 6.94
N ASP A 22 -1.96 9.59 5.77
CA ASP A 22 -2.47 10.35 4.61
C ASP A 22 -2.09 9.61 3.33
N VAL A 23 -2.97 8.71 2.91
CA VAL A 23 -2.71 7.83 1.76
C VAL A 23 -2.65 8.61 0.45
N GLU A 24 -3.53 9.59 0.26
CA GLU A 24 -3.53 10.39 -0.98
C GLU A 24 -2.20 11.09 -1.18
N LYS A 25 -1.71 11.76 -0.13
CA LYS A 25 -0.43 12.44 -0.18
C LYS A 25 0.72 11.46 -0.44
N ARG A 26 0.64 10.28 0.14
CA ARG A 26 1.66 9.25 -0.02
C ARG A 26 1.70 8.75 -1.47
N VAL A 27 0.53 8.52 -2.09
CA VAL A 27 0.45 8.10 -3.49
C VAL A 27 1.05 9.17 -4.40
N ILE A 28 0.70 10.44 -4.15
CA ILE A 28 1.26 11.56 -4.91
C ILE A 28 2.78 11.59 -4.79
N ASN A 29 3.31 11.41 -3.59
CA ASN A 29 4.75 11.41 -3.35
C ASN A 29 5.44 10.23 -4.06
N HIS A 30 4.82 9.05 -4.03
CA HIS A 30 5.36 7.90 -4.78
C HIS A 30 5.48 8.23 -6.26
N ASN A 31 4.43 8.82 -6.85
CA ASN A 31 4.42 9.15 -8.27
C ASN A 31 5.38 10.28 -8.65
N LYS A 32 5.81 11.07 -7.67
CA LYS A 32 6.85 12.09 -7.87
C LYS A 32 8.27 11.52 -7.68
N GLY A 33 8.39 10.22 -7.44
CA GLY A 33 9.67 9.58 -7.20
C GLY A 33 10.22 9.80 -5.80
N ARG A 34 9.38 10.24 -4.87
CA ARG A 34 9.78 10.53 -3.47
C ARG A 34 9.30 9.49 -2.47
N GLY A 35 8.71 8.41 -2.96
CA GLY A 35 8.23 7.33 -2.09
C GLY A 35 9.32 6.31 -1.81
N ALA A 36 8.91 5.04 -1.68
CA ALA A 36 9.84 3.97 -1.39
C ALA A 36 10.78 3.72 -2.57
N LYS A 37 11.98 3.27 -2.26
CA LYS A 37 12.97 2.91 -3.27
C LYS A 37 12.42 1.88 -4.25
N TYR A 38 11.63 0.93 -3.75
CA TYR A 38 11.00 -0.10 -4.57
C TYR A 38 10.12 0.48 -5.67
N THR A 39 9.30 1.49 -5.33
CA THR A 39 8.36 2.07 -6.29
C THR A 39 9.00 3.09 -7.22
N LYS A 40 10.13 3.66 -6.83
CA LYS A 40 10.79 4.76 -7.56
C LYS A 40 11.09 4.42 -9.02
N THR A 41 11.44 3.18 -9.30
CA THR A 41 11.76 2.71 -10.65
C THR A 41 10.59 2.03 -11.34
N ARG A 42 9.41 2.01 -10.71
CA ARG A 42 8.21 1.30 -11.20
C ARG A 42 6.99 2.22 -11.29
N LEU A 43 7.23 3.49 -11.57
CA LEU A 43 6.16 4.48 -11.71
C LEU A 43 5.50 4.40 -13.08
N PRO A 44 4.22 4.79 -13.19
CA PRO A 44 3.37 5.27 -12.13
C PRO A 44 2.81 4.14 -11.27
N VAL A 45 2.40 4.48 -10.05
CA VAL A 45 1.71 3.56 -9.15
C VAL A 45 0.27 4.03 -8.97
N ARG A 46 -0.62 3.09 -8.64
CA ARG A 46 -2.01 3.43 -8.31
C ARG A 46 -2.46 2.70 -7.07
N LEU A 47 -3.34 3.34 -6.31
CA LEU A 47 -3.90 2.77 -5.09
C LEU A 47 -4.95 1.72 -5.46
N VAL A 48 -4.81 0.50 -4.93
CA VAL A 48 -5.74 -0.59 -5.22
C VAL A 48 -6.41 -1.17 -3.96
N TYR A 49 -5.93 -0.80 -2.76
CA TYR A 49 -6.47 -1.38 -1.52
C TYR A 49 -6.08 -0.54 -0.32
N THR A 50 -7.01 -0.37 0.63
CA THR A 50 -6.72 0.27 1.92
C THR A 50 -7.46 -0.44 3.05
N GLU A 51 -6.86 -0.39 4.25
CA GLU A 51 -7.52 -0.76 5.51
C GLU A 51 -7.26 0.36 6.50
N CYS A 52 -8.27 0.68 7.32
CA CYS A 52 -8.20 1.78 8.27
C CYS A 52 -8.05 1.26 9.69
N PHE A 53 -7.20 1.92 10.48
CA PHE A 53 -6.95 1.58 11.88
C PHE A 53 -6.94 2.83 12.73
N ASP A 54 -7.21 2.66 14.03
CA ASP A 54 -7.23 3.78 14.97
C ASP A 54 -5.83 4.21 15.41
N THR A 55 -4.85 3.29 15.35
CA THR A 55 -3.50 3.57 15.82
C THR A 55 -2.46 3.20 14.77
N LYS A 56 -1.31 3.88 14.84
CA LYS A 56 -0.16 3.57 14.00
C LYS A 56 0.34 2.15 14.23
N SER A 57 0.34 1.72 15.49
CA SER A 57 0.82 0.38 15.86
C SER A 57 0.02 -0.71 15.17
N GLU A 58 -1.31 -0.56 15.13
CA GLU A 58 -2.18 -1.52 14.45
C GLU A 58 -1.90 -1.55 12.94
N ALA A 59 -1.74 -0.39 12.34
CA ALA A 59 -1.42 -0.30 10.91
C ALA A 59 -0.09 -0.97 10.59
N MET A 60 0.93 -0.73 11.42
CA MET A 60 2.25 -1.34 11.24
C MET A 60 2.21 -2.85 11.33
N LYS A 61 1.44 -3.39 12.29
CA LYS A 61 1.28 -4.84 12.43
C LYS A 61 0.61 -5.44 11.21
N ARG A 62 -0.43 -4.76 10.70
CA ARG A 62 -1.14 -5.25 9.52
C ARG A 62 -0.26 -5.20 8.28
N GLU A 63 0.51 -4.11 8.12
CA GLU A 63 1.46 -4.01 7.02
C GLU A 63 2.42 -5.19 7.00
N TYR A 64 2.96 -5.52 8.18
CA TYR A 64 3.86 -6.66 8.30
C TYR A 64 3.20 -7.95 7.85
N GLN A 65 1.95 -8.19 8.30
CA GLN A 65 1.19 -9.38 7.91
C GLN A 65 0.99 -9.45 6.40
N ILE A 66 0.58 -8.33 5.80
CA ILE A 66 0.30 -8.29 4.36
C ILE A 66 1.57 -8.52 3.55
N LYS A 67 2.71 -8.00 4.02
CA LYS A 67 3.99 -8.22 3.35
C LYS A 67 4.39 -9.68 3.31
N GLN A 68 3.88 -10.50 4.23
CA GLN A 68 4.14 -11.94 4.26
C GLN A 68 3.27 -12.73 3.28
N LEU A 69 2.23 -12.11 2.74
CA LEU A 69 1.31 -12.77 1.82
C LEU A 69 1.94 -12.95 0.45
N THR A 70 1.52 -14.01 -0.24
CA THR A 70 1.89 -14.20 -1.65
C THR A 70 1.15 -13.16 -2.50
N ARG A 71 1.60 -13.00 -3.75
CA ARG A 71 0.91 -12.12 -4.70
C ARG A 71 -0.56 -12.51 -4.85
N GLN A 72 -0.85 -13.81 -4.98
CA GLN A 72 -2.22 -14.28 -5.13
C GLN A 72 -3.09 -13.95 -3.93
N GLN A 73 -2.53 -14.08 -2.72
CA GLN A 73 -3.24 -13.74 -1.49
C GLN A 73 -3.53 -12.23 -1.43
N LYS A 74 -2.59 -11.40 -1.85
CA LYS A 74 -2.81 -9.95 -1.91
C LYS A 74 -3.89 -9.59 -2.92
N LEU A 75 -3.90 -10.24 -4.08
CA LEU A 75 -4.93 -10.02 -5.10
C LEU A 75 -6.31 -10.43 -4.58
N LYS A 76 -6.37 -11.49 -3.78
CA LYS A 76 -7.61 -11.93 -3.16
C LYS A 76 -8.16 -10.86 -2.20
N LEU A 77 -7.30 -10.26 -1.39
CA LEU A 77 -7.69 -9.15 -0.51
C LEU A 77 -8.32 -8.01 -1.32
N ILE A 78 -7.70 -7.64 -2.41
CA ILE A 78 -8.17 -6.55 -3.27
C ILE A 78 -9.56 -6.88 -3.83
N ARG A 79 -9.77 -8.11 -4.29
CA ARG A 79 -11.05 -8.54 -4.84
C ARG A 79 -12.16 -8.60 -3.80
N GLU A 80 -11.83 -9.07 -2.61
CA GLU A 80 -12.84 -9.27 -1.55
C GLU A 80 -13.32 -7.97 -0.94
N LYS A 81 -12.55 -6.90 -1.08
CA LYS A 81 -12.93 -5.61 -0.52
C LYS A 81 -14.07 -4.93 -1.30
N LYS A 82 -14.31 -5.30 -2.49
CA LYS A 82 -15.33 -4.67 -3.34
C LYS A 82 -16.75 -4.96 -2.86
#